data_2ba9a744fbbaf70288c0b2aa5ee436f2
#
_entry.id   2ba9a744fbbaf70288c0b2aa5ee436f2
#
_cell.length_a   1.000
_cell.length_b   1.000
_cell.length_c   1.000
_cell.angle_alpha   90.00
_cell.angle_beta   90.00
_cell.angle_gamma   90.00
#
_symmetry.space_group_name_H-M   'P 1'
#
loop_
_entity.id
_entity.type
_entity.pdbx_description
1 polymer ?
#
loop_
_entity_poly.entity_id
_entity_poly.type
_entity_poly.pdbx_seq_one_letter_code
_entity_poly.pdbx_strand_id
1 'polypeptide(L)'
;MKLTSRLICLLLGVLASLIDCAQDFSNKGTDFWVGYGLHCRMFQNTTGGTQDMVLYFATEAVTNVTVSIPGLGYSQTYSNIPANSIFSTSPLPKTGAQDARLITEGVSSQGIHITSDKPIVAYAHIYNNNVSGATLLFPTTTLGKEYYSINFEQHSNEGNSNSFFYAV
;
A
#
# COMPACT_ATOMS: atom_id res chain seq x y z
N MET A 1 -44.61 -17.86 31.97
CA MET A 1 -44.09 -16.53 31.52
C MET A 1 -42.65 -16.20 31.94
N LYS A 2 -42.18 -16.54 33.12
CA LYS A 2 -40.80 -16.17 33.58
C LYS A 2 -39.65 -17.01 32.92
N LEU A 3 -39.92 -18.26 32.50
CA LEU A 3 -38.89 -19.14 31.91
C LEU A 3 -38.61 -18.79 30.43
N THR A 4 -39.64 -18.45 29.66
CA THR A 4 -39.54 -18.02 28.28
C THR A 4 -38.78 -16.71 28.09
N SER A 5 -38.98 -15.73 29.01
CA SER A 5 -38.27 -14.47 29.01
C SER A 5 -36.78 -14.65 29.30
N ARG A 6 -36.41 -15.53 30.21
CA ARG A 6 -35.00 -15.84 30.51
C ARG A 6 -34.29 -16.55 29.36
N LEU A 7 -35.01 -17.43 28.66
CA LEU A 7 -34.48 -18.13 27.48
C LEU A 7 -34.23 -17.18 26.30
N ILE A 8 -35.14 -16.22 26.08
CA ILE A 8 -35.01 -15.19 25.05
C ILE A 8 -33.83 -14.26 25.36
N CYS A 9 -33.64 -13.85 26.61
CA CYS A 9 -32.49 -13.01 26.99
C CYS A 9 -31.14 -13.75 26.82
N LEU A 10 -31.10 -15.05 27.12
CA LEU A 10 -29.92 -15.88 26.90
C LEU A 10 -29.63 -16.05 25.41
N LEU A 11 -30.65 -16.27 24.59
CA LEU A 11 -30.50 -16.40 23.14
C LEU A 11 -30.03 -15.08 22.51
N LEU A 12 -30.56 -13.93 22.93
CA LEU A 12 -30.14 -12.60 22.52
C LEU A 12 -28.69 -12.30 22.95
N GLY A 13 -28.29 -12.73 24.14
CA GLY A 13 -26.90 -12.60 24.62
C GLY A 13 -25.90 -13.41 23.81
N VAL A 14 -26.28 -14.65 23.40
CA VAL A 14 -25.46 -15.49 22.55
C VAL A 14 -25.40 -14.95 21.12
N LEU A 15 -26.51 -14.43 20.58
CA LEU A 15 -26.48 -13.76 19.26
C LEU A 15 -25.64 -12.47 19.26
N ALA A 16 -25.67 -11.71 20.35
CA ALA A 16 -24.86 -10.48 20.46
C ALA A 16 -23.35 -10.76 20.55
N SER A 17 -22.95 -11.91 21.09
CA SER A 17 -21.53 -12.31 21.13
C SER A 17 -20.99 -12.84 19.80
N LEU A 18 -21.84 -13.08 18.79
CA LEU A 18 -21.41 -13.49 17.44
C LEU A 18 -21.11 -12.30 16.53
N ILE A 19 -21.28 -11.07 17.01
CA ILE A 19 -20.78 -9.87 16.33
C ILE A 19 -19.35 -9.59 16.86
N ASP A 20 -18.50 -10.60 16.88
CA ASP A 20 -17.08 -10.36 16.93
C ASP A 20 -16.70 -9.68 15.62
N CYS A 21 -16.31 -8.43 15.71
CA CYS A 21 -15.62 -7.73 14.66
C CYS A 21 -14.26 -8.44 14.50
N ALA A 22 -14.26 -9.59 13.81
CA ALA A 22 -13.02 -10.27 13.46
C ALA A 22 -12.21 -9.24 12.66
N GLN A 23 -11.08 -8.82 13.22
CA GLN A 23 -10.14 -7.99 12.49
C GLN A 23 -9.79 -8.75 11.22
N ASP A 24 -10.12 -8.20 10.08
CA ASP A 24 -9.83 -8.82 8.80
C ASP A 24 -8.32 -8.71 8.56
N PHE A 25 -7.60 -9.81 8.79
CA PHE A 25 -6.16 -9.91 8.47
C PHE A 25 -5.91 -10.21 6.99
N SER A 26 -6.92 -10.03 6.15
CA SER A 26 -6.77 -10.18 4.70
C SER A 26 -5.83 -9.11 4.14
N ASN A 27 -5.05 -9.50 3.14
CA ASN A 27 -4.30 -8.55 2.31
C ASN A 27 -5.18 -7.86 1.25
N LYS A 28 -6.50 -8.15 1.24
CA LYS A 28 -7.49 -7.50 0.40
C LYS A 28 -8.12 -6.32 1.12
N GLY A 29 -8.31 -5.24 0.41
CA GLY A 29 -8.97 -4.06 0.93
C GLY A 29 -9.27 -3.02 -0.14
N THR A 30 -9.75 -1.88 0.29
CA THR A 30 -10.16 -0.77 -0.59
C THR A 30 -9.35 0.50 -0.36
N ASP A 31 -8.46 0.51 0.62
CA ASP A 31 -7.69 1.68 1.04
C ASP A 31 -6.27 1.27 1.44
N PHE A 32 -5.26 1.85 0.79
CA PHE A 32 -3.85 1.53 1.02
C PHE A 32 -3.00 2.80 0.94
N TRP A 33 -1.90 2.80 1.69
CA TRP A 33 -0.89 3.83 1.61
C TRP A 33 0.49 3.23 1.37
N VAL A 34 1.31 3.93 0.60
CA VAL A 34 2.69 3.53 0.33
C VAL A 34 3.56 4.75 0.03
N GLY A 35 4.86 4.65 0.26
CA GLY A 35 5.86 5.62 -0.18
C GLY A 35 6.69 5.08 -1.34
N TYR A 36 7.14 5.95 -2.23
CA TYR A 36 8.16 5.64 -3.21
C TYR A 36 9.53 5.80 -2.53
N GLY A 37 9.92 4.76 -1.77
CA GLY A 37 11.07 4.79 -0.89
C GLY A 37 12.38 5.06 -1.61
N LEU A 38 13.34 5.53 -0.84
CA LEU A 38 14.69 5.82 -1.31
C LEU A 38 15.38 4.54 -1.80
N HIS A 39 16.02 4.63 -2.95
CA HIS A 39 16.90 3.60 -3.44
C HIS A 39 18.20 4.23 -3.97
N CYS A 40 19.37 3.61 -3.70
CA CYS A 40 20.68 4.17 -4.06
C CYS A 40 20.78 4.52 -5.55
N ARG A 41 20.12 3.75 -6.43
CA ARG A 41 20.08 4.01 -7.85
C ARG A 41 19.27 5.24 -8.26
N MET A 42 18.45 5.81 -7.38
CA MET A 42 17.72 7.05 -7.66
C MET A 42 18.63 8.28 -7.68
N PHE A 43 19.77 8.22 -6.98
CA PHE A 43 20.74 9.32 -6.91
C PHE A 43 21.80 9.30 -7.99
N GLN A 44 21.92 8.22 -8.73
CA GLN A 44 22.93 8.13 -9.77
C GLN A 44 22.45 8.89 -11.02
N ASN A 45 23.09 10.00 -11.33
CA ASN A 45 22.87 10.78 -12.57
C ASN A 45 23.34 10.05 -13.83
N THR A 46 23.83 8.84 -13.71
CA THR A 46 24.17 7.96 -14.81
C THR A 46 22.97 7.16 -15.23
N THR A 47 23.04 6.49 -16.36
CA THR A 47 21.98 5.65 -16.96
C THR A 47 21.25 4.67 -16.02
N GLY A 48 21.70 4.55 -14.77
CA GLY A 48 21.06 3.77 -13.71
C GLY A 48 20.02 4.50 -12.85
N GLY A 49 19.94 5.84 -12.91
CA GLY A 49 18.97 6.66 -12.15
C GLY A 49 17.53 6.58 -12.67
N THR A 50 17.22 5.59 -13.48
CA THR A 50 15.96 5.43 -14.20
C THR A 50 15.02 4.41 -13.56
N GLN A 51 15.11 4.20 -12.23
CA GLN A 51 14.15 3.32 -11.59
C GLN A 51 12.72 3.84 -11.74
N ASP A 52 11.83 2.91 -12.08
CA ASP A 52 10.40 3.14 -12.13
C ASP A 52 9.74 2.48 -10.91
N MET A 53 8.67 3.07 -10.43
CA MET A 53 7.73 2.45 -9.52
C MET A 53 6.40 2.31 -10.22
N VAL A 54 5.87 1.09 -10.25
CA VAL A 54 4.52 0.78 -10.71
C VAL A 54 3.76 0.12 -9.57
N LEU A 55 2.43 0.19 -9.66
CA LEU A 55 1.53 -0.52 -8.77
C LEU A 55 0.84 -1.62 -9.55
N TYR A 56 0.65 -2.77 -8.90
CA TYR A 56 -0.14 -3.87 -9.45
C TYR A 56 -1.37 -4.07 -8.58
N PHE A 57 -2.51 -4.28 -9.24
CA PHE A 57 -3.78 -4.56 -8.60
C PHE A 57 -4.31 -5.90 -9.08
N ALA A 58 -4.50 -6.84 -8.18
CA ALA A 58 -5.20 -8.09 -8.46
C ALA A 58 -6.66 -7.94 -8.01
N THR A 59 -7.59 -8.20 -8.93
CA THR A 59 -9.02 -7.94 -8.77
C THR A 59 -9.82 -9.23 -8.95
N GLU A 60 -10.86 -9.43 -8.15
CA GLU A 60 -11.83 -10.53 -8.29
C GLU A 60 -13.17 -10.09 -8.91
N ALA A 61 -13.41 -8.79 -8.92
CA ALA A 61 -14.58 -8.16 -9.51
C ALA A 61 -14.16 -7.01 -10.43
N VAL A 62 -15.00 -6.58 -11.34
CA VAL A 62 -14.80 -5.35 -12.11
C VAL A 62 -14.67 -4.19 -11.13
N THR A 63 -13.56 -3.45 -11.21
CA THR A 63 -13.14 -2.51 -10.17
C THR A 63 -12.60 -1.22 -10.76
N ASN A 64 -12.85 -0.10 -10.08
CA ASN A 64 -12.19 1.17 -10.34
C ASN A 64 -11.16 1.43 -9.23
N VAL A 65 -9.96 1.82 -9.61
CA VAL A 65 -8.87 2.13 -8.66
C VAL A 65 -8.37 3.54 -8.93
N THR A 66 -8.27 4.33 -7.87
CA THR A 66 -7.67 5.67 -7.93
C THR A 66 -6.36 5.67 -7.16
N VAL A 67 -5.32 6.14 -7.82
CA VAL A 67 -3.99 6.39 -7.24
C VAL A 67 -3.79 7.89 -7.15
N SER A 68 -3.52 8.40 -5.96
CA SER A 68 -3.31 9.83 -5.74
C SER A 68 -2.09 10.10 -4.85
N ILE A 69 -1.52 11.28 -5.00
CA ILE A 69 -0.50 11.84 -4.11
C ILE A 69 -1.03 13.22 -3.70
N PRO A 70 -1.87 13.28 -2.65
CA PRO A 70 -2.61 14.51 -2.33
C PRO A 70 -1.73 15.73 -2.16
N GLY A 71 -0.57 15.57 -1.51
CA GLY A 71 0.36 16.68 -1.29
C GLY A 71 1.05 17.20 -2.54
N LEU A 72 0.99 16.48 -3.66
CA LEU A 72 1.54 16.88 -4.96
C LEU A 72 0.47 17.20 -6.01
N GLY A 73 -0.81 17.11 -5.64
CA GLY A 73 -1.93 17.32 -6.58
C GLY A 73 -1.96 16.29 -7.72
N TYR A 74 -1.36 15.11 -7.53
CA TYR A 74 -1.44 14.02 -8.49
C TYR A 74 -2.64 13.14 -8.21
N SER A 75 -3.38 12.76 -9.26
CA SER A 75 -4.47 11.79 -9.18
C SER A 75 -4.70 11.13 -10.53
N GLN A 76 -4.77 9.80 -10.54
CA GLN A 76 -5.04 8.99 -11.71
C GLN A 76 -6.06 7.90 -11.36
N THR A 77 -7.14 7.82 -12.12
CA THR A 77 -8.15 6.75 -11.96
C THR A 77 -8.05 5.76 -13.11
N TYR A 78 -8.02 4.48 -12.78
CA TYR A 78 -8.08 3.35 -13.68
C TYR A 78 -9.46 2.72 -13.55
N SER A 79 -10.28 2.85 -14.58
CA SER A 79 -11.68 2.42 -14.56
C SER A 79 -11.88 1.09 -15.24
N ASN A 80 -12.88 0.33 -14.75
CA ASN A 80 -13.31 -0.95 -15.33
C ASN A 80 -12.18 -1.98 -15.47
N ILE A 81 -11.28 -2.06 -14.48
CA ILE A 81 -10.31 -3.14 -14.42
C ILE A 81 -11.07 -4.47 -14.38
N PRO A 82 -10.80 -5.40 -15.31
CA PRO A 82 -11.59 -6.63 -15.41
C PRO A 82 -11.50 -7.50 -14.14
N ALA A 83 -12.55 -8.26 -13.88
CA ALA A 83 -12.55 -9.28 -12.83
C ALA A 83 -11.52 -10.38 -13.12
N ASN A 84 -10.95 -10.97 -12.06
CA ASN A 84 -9.97 -12.04 -12.12
C ASN A 84 -8.74 -11.70 -12.99
N SER A 85 -8.29 -10.45 -12.88
CA SER A 85 -7.14 -9.94 -13.64
C SER A 85 -6.09 -9.30 -12.73
N ILE A 86 -4.90 -9.13 -13.30
CA ILE A 86 -3.82 -8.33 -12.73
C ILE A 86 -3.63 -7.12 -13.63
N PHE A 87 -3.76 -5.94 -13.06
CA PHE A 87 -3.57 -4.67 -13.74
C PHE A 87 -2.27 -4.02 -13.26
N SER A 88 -1.51 -3.42 -14.18
CA SER A 88 -0.32 -2.62 -13.88
C SER A 88 -0.57 -1.16 -14.23
N THR A 89 -0.23 -0.26 -13.33
CA THR A 89 -0.26 1.18 -13.61
C THR A 89 0.84 1.59 -14.59
N SER A 90 0.72 2.78 -15.18
CA SER A 90 1.89 3.48 -15.69
C SER A 90 2.87 3.79 -14.55
N PRO A 91 4.17 3.99 -14.82
CA PRO A 91 5.11 4.43 -13.81
C PRO A 91 4.65 5.71 -13.11
N LEU A 92 4.81 5.74 -11.78
CA LEU A 92 4.53 6.94 -11.00
C LEU A 92 5.49 8.08 -11.39
N PRO A 93 5.06 9.34 -11.28
CA PRO A 93 5.89 10.47 -11.65
C PRO A 93 7.15 10.53 -10.77
N LYS A 94 8.29 10.77 -11.40
CA LYS A 94 9.61 10.84 -10.75
C LYS A 94 10.41 12.08 -11.15
N THR A 95 9.74 13.09 -11.66
CA THR A 95 10.36 14.38 -12.06
C THR A 95 9.38 15.53 -11.89
N GLY A 96 9.92 16.74 -11.75
CA GLY A 96 9.10 17.96 -11.69
C GLY A 96 8.33 18.12 -10.38
N ALA A 97 7.25 18.87 -10.43
CA ALA A 97 6.45 19.21 -9.24
C ALA A 97 5.69 18.02 -8.64
N GLN A 98 5.53 16.94 -9.39
CA GLN A 98 4.83 15.72 -8.96
C GLN A 98 5.78 14.55 -8.68
N ASP A 99 7.08 14.81 -8.45
CA ASP A 99 8.05 13.77 -8.12
C ASP A 99 7.64 13.04 -6.85
N ALA A 100 7.25 11.78 -7.01
CA ALA A 100 6.73 10.93 -5.93
C ALA A 100 7.82 10.33 -5.04
N ARG A 101 9.11 10.47 -5.41
CA ARG A 101 10.22 9.82 -4.71
C ARG A 101 10.53 10.48 -3.38
N LEU A 102 10.70 9.67 -2.35
CA LEU A 102 11.22 10.09 -1.03
C LEU A 102 12.75 10.16 -1.09
N ILE A 103 13.30 11.28 -1.55
CA ILE A 103 14.74 11.47 -1.80
C ILE A 103 15.46 12.24 -0.69
N THR A 104 14.73 12.74 0.29
CA THR A 104 15.28 13.48 1.44
C THR A 104 14.70 12.92 2.73
N GLU A 105 15.48 12.99 3.79
CA GLU A 105 15.00 12.67 5.14
C GLU A 105 14.04 13.74 5.66
N GLY A 106 13.18 13.36 6.60
CA GLY A 106 12.25 14.26 7.26
C GLY A 106 10.81 14.07 6.83
N VAL A 107 9.98 15.07 7.09
CA VAL A 107 8.55 15.06 6.75
C VAL A 107 8.37 15.45 5.29
N SER A 108 7.58 14.66 4.57
CA SER A 108 7.24 14.94 3.17
C SER A 108 5.74 14.84 2.92
N SER A 109 5.29 15.35 1.78
CA SER A 109 3.90 15.29 1.31
C SER A 109 3.69 14.28 0.17
N GLN A 110 4.61 13.33 0.02
CA GLN A 110 4.69 12.40 -1.11
C GLN A 110 4.05 11.03 -0.81
N GLY A 111 3.20 10.93 0.21
CA GLY A 111 2.42 9.73 0.49
C GLY A 111 1.50 9.39 -0.68
N ILE A 112 1.58 8.14 -1.16
CA ILE A 112 0.77 7.62 -2.26
C ILE A 112 -0.43 6.92 -1.66
N HIS A 113 -1.62 7.39 -1.98
CA HIS A 113 -2.90 6.86 -1.54
C HIS A 113 -3.56 6.08 -2.68
N ILE A 114 -3.98 4.86 -2.40
CA ILE A 114 -4.65 3.97 -3.34
C ILE A 114 -6.02 3.65 -2.78
N THR A 115 -7.07 3.96 -3.53
CA THR A 115 -8.45 3.63 -3.17
C THR A 115 -9.12 2.85 -4.28
N SER A 116 -10.07 1.96 -3.92
CA SER A 116 -10.84 1.19 -4.88
C SER A 116 -12.30 1.04 -4.44
N ASP A 117 -13.20 0.82 -5.39
CA ASP A 117 -14.63 0.60 -5.12
C ASP A 117 -14.96 -0.86 -4.74
N LYS A 118 -14.03 -1.78 -4.97
CA LYS A 118 -14.11 -3.19 -4.59
C LYS A 118 -12.78 -3.62 -3.95
N PRO A 119 -12.77 -4.61 -3.05
CA PRO A 119 -11.54 -5.11 -2.48
C PRO A 119 -10.57 -5.62 -3.54
N ILE A 120 -9.32 -5.18 -3.43
CA ILE A 120 -8.20 -5.57 -4.29
C ILE A 120 -7.04 -6.06 -3.45
N VAL A 121 -6.09 -6.75 -4.07
CA VAL A 121 -4.74 -6.93 -3.53
C VAL A 121 -3.82 -5.97 -4.27
N ALA A 122 -3.02 -5.21 -3.54
CA ALA A 122 -2.14 -4.20 -4.11
C ALA A 122 -0.67 -4.52 -3.84
N TYR A 123 0.17 -4.28 -4.84
CA TYR A 123 1.63 -4.41 -4.76
C TYR A 123 2.30 -3.13 -5.26
N ALA A 124 3.40 -2.76 -4.63
CA ALA A 124 4.32 -1.75 -5.12
C ALA A 124 5.56 -2.44 -5.69
N HIS A 125 6.02 -2.03 -6.86
CA HIS A 125 7.17 -2.60 -7.54
C HIS A 125 8.10 -1.50 -8.04
N ILE A 126 9.32 -1.49 -7.53
CA ILE A 126 10.40 -0.61 -7.97
C ILE A 126 11.37 -1.44 -8.79
N TYR A 127 11.70 -1.00 -10.00
CA TYR A 127 12.57 -1.75 -10.88
C TYR A 127 13.34 -0.87 -11.88
N ASN A 128 14.42 -1.41 -12.38
CA ASN A 128 15.09 -1.00 -13.60
C ASN A 128 15.72 -2.23 -14.27
N ASN A 129 16.59 -2.04 -15.25
CA ASN A 129 17.25 -3.15 -15.95
C ASN A 129 18.15 -4.02 -15.06
N ASN A 130 18.58 -3.54 -13.90
CA ASN A 130 19.57 -4.20 -13.05
C ASN A 130 19.03 -4.65 -11.71
N VAL A 131 17.99 -3.99 -11.19
CA VAL A 131 17.46 -4.21 -9.84
C VAL A 131 15.94 -4.18 -9.84
N SER A 132 15.36 -4.96 -8.96
CA SER A 132 13.91 -5.10 -8.81
C SER A 132 13.59 -5.40 -7.36
N GLY A 133 12.54 -4.77 -6.84
CA GLY A 133 12.01 -5.03 -5.51
C GLY A 133 10.50 -4.80 -5.49
N ALA A 134 9.76 -5.77 -4.97
CA ALA A 134 8.31 -5.66 -4.84
C ALA A 134 7.87 -5.85 -3.40
N THR A 135 6.82 -5.15 -3.01
CA THR A 135 6.22 -5.21 -1.67
C THR A 135 4.72 -5.41 -1.80
N LEU A 136 4.19 -6.38 -1.06
CA LEU A 136 2.75 -6.51 -0.84
C LEU A 136 2.30 -5.37 0.08
N LEU A 137 1.24 -4.67 -0.30
CA LEU A 137 0.64 -3.63 0.52
C LEU A 137 -0.48 -4.23 1.37
N PHE A 138 -0.54 -3.79 2.62
CA PHE A 138 -1.62 -4.13 3.52
C PHE A 138 -2.65 -3.00 3.54
N PRO A 139 -3.95 -3.32 3.52
CA PRO A 139 -4.98 -2.30 3.63
C PRO A 139 -4.98 -1.64 5.01
N THR A 140 -5.43 -0.39 5.07
CA THR A 140 -5.45 0.41 6.31
C THR A 140 -6.21 -0.27 7.45
N THR A 141 -7.19 -1.11 7.14
CA THR A 141 -7.98 -1.89 8.11
C THR A 141 -7.17 -2.94 8.87
N THR A 142 -6.02 -3.35 8.35
CA THR A 142 -5.14 -4.35 8.98
C THR A 142 -3.97 -3.73 9.73
N LEU A 143 -3.80 -2.40 9.61
CA LEU A 143 -2.66 -1.71 10.22
C LEU A 143 -2.83 -1.60 11.74
N GLY A 144 -1.73 -1.81 12.47
CA GLY A 144 -1.65 -1.66 13.92
C GLY A 144 -1.34 -0.22 14.33
N LYS A 145 -1.11 -0.05 15.64
CA LYS A 145 -0.70 1.24 16.23
C LYS A 145 0.73 1.24 16.75
N GLU A 146 1.37 0.09 16.78
CA GLU A 146 2.73 -0.11 17.27
C GLU A 146 3.52 -0.92 16.26
N TYR A 147 4.71 -0.48 15.94
CA TYR A 147 5.59 -1.08 14.95
C TYR A 147 7.02 -1.12 15.45
N TYR A 148 7.75 -2.15 15.05
CA TYR A 148 9.18 -2.29 15.30
C TYR A 148 9.91 -2.29 13.95
N SER A 149 10.90 -1.40 13.80
CA SER A 149 11.78 -1.39 12.63
C SER A 149 13.05 -2.16 12.94
N ILE A 150 13.37 -3.17 12.12
CA ILE A 150 14.61 -3.93 12.21
C ILE A 150 15.48 -3.55 11.03
N ASN A 151 16.56 -2.84 11.32
CA ASN A 151 17.49 -2.35 10.31
C ASN A 151 18.86 -3.01 10.50
N PHE A 152 19.52 -3.31 9.39
CA PHE A 152 20.85 -3.90 9.36
C PHE A 152 21.83 -2.93 8.72
N GLU A 153 23.09 -3.03 9.10
CA GLU A 153 24.16 -2.40 8.35
C GLU A 153 24.21 -3.01 6.94
N GLN A 154 24.15 -2.15 5.94
CA GLN A 154 24.13 -2.57 4.54
C GLN A 154 25.55 -2.84 4.06
N HIS A 155 25.75 -4.03 3.51
CA HIS A 155 26.93 -4.38 2.73
C HIS A 155 26.53 -4.55 1.28
N SER A 156 26.61 -3.48 0.50
CA SER A 156 26.23 -3.43 -0.90
C SER A 156 27.40 -3.04 -1.77
N ASN A 157 27.33 -3.38 -3.06
CA ASN A 157 28.27 -2.90 -4.08
C ASN A 157 28.13 -1.39 -4.37
N GLU A 158 27.12 -0.75 -3.81
CA GLU A 158 26.83 0.68 -3.97
C GLU A 158 27.12 1.42 -2.65
N GLY A 159 27.99 2.41 -2.69
CA GLY A 159 28.51 3.11 -1.50
C GLY A 159 27.49 3.91 -0.70
N ASN A 160 26.26 4.14 -1.19
CA ASN A 160 25.20 4.89 -0.52
C ASN A 160 23.98 4.01 -0.20
N SER A 161 24.16 2.72 -0.06
CA SER A 161 23.10 1.80 0.33
C SER A 161 22.95 1.80 1.85
N ASN A 162 21.85 2.35 2.34
CA ASN A 162 21.53 2.40 3.77
C ASN A 162 20.18 1.72 4.03
N SER A 163 20.02 1.17 5.23
CA SER A 163 18.70 0.82 5.73
C SER A 163 17.92 2.07 6.07
N PHE A 164 16.65 2.07 5.77
CA PHE A 164 15.73 3.17 6.09
C PHE A 164 14.35 2.64 6.41
N PHE A 165 13.55 3.47 7.04
CA PHE A 165 12.11 3.26 7.16
C PHE A 165 11.38 4.56 6.79
N TYR A 166 10.13 4.42 6.41
CA TYR A 166 9.20 5.53 6.28
C TYR A 166 7.83 5.13 6.82
N ALA A 167 7.08 6.11 7.30
CA ALA A 167 5.69 5.97 7.71
C ALA A 167 4.83 6.90 6.85
N VAL A 168 3.67 6.44 6.42
CA VAL A 168 2.74 7.18 5.56
C VAL A 168 1.41 7.32 6.29
#